data_d6fa56020f96562243fcc43d0060201d
#
_entry.id   d6fa56020f96562243fcc43d0060201d
#
_cell.length_a   1.000
_cell.length_b   1.000
_cell.length_c   1.000
_cell.angle_alpha   90.00
_cell.angle_beta   90.00
_cell.angle_gamma   90.00
#
_symmetry.space_group_name_H-M   'P 1'
#
loop_
_entity.id
_entity.type
_entity.pdbx_description
1 polymer ?
#
loop_
_entity_poly.entity_id
_entity_poly.type
_entity_poly.pdbx_seq_one_letter_code
_entity_poly.pdbx_strand_id
1 'polypeptide(L)'
;LGDVYKRQERMLNVYADFCENSLCMPVVKGRKTDSDKFAGAEATYAIEALMHDGKALQAGTSHYFGDGFAKAFDITYTDKENKQVHPFQTSWGVTTRLIGAVIMTHGDDSGLVLPPAVAPIQAVIIPIAQHKGGVLEKAAELKERLEKSVRVKVDDSDNSPGWKFSEYEMKGVPVRIELGPRDIENNQCVLVTRHNREKTVVSLDGLETAVEAKLR
;
A
#
# COMPACT_ATOMS: atom_id res chain seq x y z
N LEU A 1 -13.63 -18.23 22.17
CA LEU A 1 -13.05 -16.93 22.49
C LEU A 1 -11.59 -17.18 22.84
N GLY A 2 -10.67 -16.70 22.03
CA GLY A 2 -9.24 -16.87 22.26
C GLY A 2 -8.77 -16.04 23.46
N ASP A 3 -7.61 -16.44 24.01
CA ASP A 3 -6.87 -15.72 25.03
C ASP A 3 -6.58 -14.28 24.55
N VAL A 4 -6.85 -13.29 25.39
CA VAL A 4 -6.69 -11.86 25.09
C VAL A 4 -5.24 -11.50 24.74
N TYR A 5 -4.25 -12.15 25.35
CA TYR A 5 -2.83 -12.01 24.99
C TYR A 5 -2.55 -12.50 23.57
N LYS A 6 -3.11 -13.64 23.19
CA LYS A 6 -3.00 -14.15 21.81
C LYS A 6 -3.66 -13.23 20.80
N ARG A 7 -4.74 -12.53 21.19
CA ARG A 7 -5.38 -11.53 20.35
C ARG A 7 -4.45 -10.33 20.14
N GLN A 8 -3.82 -9.82 21.18
CA GLN A 8 -2.88 -8.72 21.11
C GLN A 8 -1.70 -9.04 20.18
N GLU A 9 -1.08 -10.20 20.36
CA GLU A 9 0.04 -10.65 19.54
C GLU A 9 -0.39 -10.90 18.08
N ARG A 10 -1.55 -11.53 17.87
CA ARG A 10 -2.11 -11.77 16.54
C ARG A 10 -2.28 -10.47 15.77
N MET A 11 -2.85 -9.42 16.38
CA MET A 11 -3.08 -8.15 15.69
C MET A 11 -1.78 -7.41 15.41
N LEU A 12 -0.79 -7.49 16.28
CA LEU A 12 0.55 -6.97 16.03
C LEU A 12 1.17 -7.62 14.78
N ASN A 13 1.04 -8.94 14.65
CA ASN A 13 1.55 -9.69 13.51
C ASN A 13 0.78 -9.35 12.21
N VAL A 14 -0.54 -9.17 12.26
CA VAL A 14 -1.35 -8.71 11.10
C VAL A 14 -0.85 -7.35 10.60
N TYR A 15 -0.54 -6.43 11.51
CA TYR A 15 -0.04 -5.11 11.11
C TYR A 15 1.37 -5.16 10.55
N ALA A 16 2.25 -5.99 11.12
CA ALA A 16 3.59 -6.19 10.59
C ALA A 16 3.53 -6.80 9.18
N ASP A 17 2.74 -7.85 9.00
CA ASP A 17 2.52 -8.49 7.69
C ASP A 17 2.00 -7.49 6.65
N PHE A 18 1.01 -6.66 7.01
CA PHE A 18 0.50 -5.60 6.14
C PHE A 18 1.59 -4.58 5.76
N CYS A 19 2.38 -4.12 6.74
CA CYS A 19 3.47 -3.19 6.46
C CYS A 19 4.54 -3.81 5.55
N GLU A 20 4.96 -5.04 5.82
CA GLU A 20 6.02 -5.70 5.06
C GLU A 20 5.57 -6.13 3.67
N ASN A 21 4.43 -6.80 3.56
CA ASN A 21 3.98 -7.43 2.31
C ASN A 21 3.12 -6.55 1.42
N SER A 22 2.38 -5.56 2.00
CA SER A 22 1.54 -4.66 1.19
C SER A 22 2.14 -3.28 1.02
N LEU A 23 2.79 -2.74 2.05
CA LEU A 23 3.43 -1.43 2.01
C LEU A 23 4.93 -1.49 1.66
N CYS A 24 5.51 -2.68 1.54
CA CYS A 24 6.95 -2.92 1.32
C CYS A 24 7.82 -2.15 2.34
N MET A 25 7.34 -2.02 3.56
CA MET A 25 7.96 -1.25 4.63
C MET A 25 8.36 -2.19 5.78
N PRO A 26 9.66 -2.51 5.94
CA PRO A 26 10.15 -3.33 7.05
C PRO A 26 9.83 -2.69 8.41
N VAL A 27 9.39 -3.50 9.36
CA VAL A 27 9.06 -3.03 10.70
C VAL A 27 9.68 -3.91 11.79
N VAL A 28 9.99 -3.29 12.92
CA VAL A 28 10.44 -3.99 14.14
C VAL A 28 9.28 -4.06 15.12
N LYS A 29 8.98 -5.26 15.60
CA LYS A 29 7.99 -5.50 16.66
C LYS A 29 8.65 -5.41 18.03
N GLY A 30 8.03 -4.69 18.97
CA GLY A 30 8.56 -4.53 20.30
C GLY A 30 7.50 -4.27 21.36
N ARG A 31 7.83 -4.58 22.61
CA ARG A 31 7.06 -4.17 23.77
C ARG A 31 7.58 -2.82 24.27
N LYS A 32 6.67 -1.88 24.49
CA LYS A 32 7.00 -0.58 25.07
C LYS A 32 7.36 -0.74 26.55
N THR A 33 8.28 0.11 27.01
CA THR A 33 8.64 0.20 28.43
C THR A 33 7.45 0.68 29.27
N ASP A 34 7.50 0.49 30.57
CA ASP A 34 6.43 0.92 31.47
C ASP A 34 6.25 2.45 31.49
N SER A 35 7.31 3.21 31.16
CA SER A 35 7.25 4.67 31.02
C SER A 35 6.55 5.13 29.73
N ASP A 36 6.61 4.34 28.65
CA ASP A 36 6.16 4.72 27.32
C ASP A 36 4.87 4.01 26.86
N LYS A 37 4.42 3.02 27.64
CA LYS A 37 3.17 2.32 27.33
C LYS A 37 1.99 3.28 27.45
N PHE A 38 0.89 2.94 26.76
CA PHE A 38 -0.36 3.70 26.86
C PHE A 38 -0.86 3.71 28.31
N ALA A 39 -1.24 4.89 28.80
CA ALA A 39 -1.76 5.07 30.15
C ALA A 39 -3.00 4.19 30.37
N GLY A 40 -2.96 3.39 31.45
CA GLY A 40 -4.02 2.42 31.76
C GLY A 40 -3.86 1.05 31.06
N ALA A 41 -2.90 0.87 30.17
CA ALA A 41 -2.59 -0.45 29.63
C ALA A 41 -1.67 -1.22 30.58
N GLU A 42 -1.91 -2.53 30.73
CA GLU A 42 -0.99 -3.45 31.39
C GLU A 42 0.22 -3.72 30.51
N ALA A 43 0.01 -3.84 29.20
CA ALA A 43 1.05 -4.00 28.19
C ALA A 43 0.71 -3.28 26.89
N THR A 44 1.71 -2.65 26.28
CA THR A 44 1.62 -2.05 24.95
C THR A 44 2.71 -2.63 24.08
N TYR A 45 2.33 -3.14 22.91
CA TYR A 45 3.22 -3.52 21.83
C TYR A 45 3.08 -2.55 20.67
N ALA A 46 4.17 -2.37 19.94
CA ALA A 46 4.20 -1.49 18.76
C ALA A 46 4.97 -2.15 17.63
N ILE A 47 4.66 -1.72 16.42
CA ILE A 47 5.52 -1.88 15.25
C ILE A 47 6.12 -0.53 14.90
N GLU A 48 7.40 -0.50 14.61
CA GLU A 48 8.13 0.74 14.28
C GLU A 48 8.95 0.53 13.01
N ALA A 49 8.89 1.49 12.10
CA ALA A 49 9.67 1.52 10.86
C ALA A 49 10.82 2.51 11.00
N LEU A 50 11.99 2.18 10.46
CA LEU A 50 13.13 3.07 10.40
C LEU A 50 13.01 4.01 9.20
N MET A 51 13.04 5.31 9.43
CA MET A 51 13.00 6.34 8.38
C MET A 51 14.41 6.70 7.89
N HIS A 52 14.49 7.34 6.72
CA HIS A 52 15.76 7.73 6.10
C HIS A 52 16.63 8.65 6.95
N ASP A 53 16.02 9.42 7.85
CA ASP A 53 16.72 10.30 8.80
C ASP A 53 17.22 9.56 10.06
N GLY A 54 17.09 8.24 10.11
CA GLY A 54 17.51 7.40 11.23
C GLY A 54 16.54 7.38 12.41
N LYS A 55 15.38 8.02 12.30
CA LYS A 55 14.36 8.01 13.36
C LYS A 55 13.39 6.86 13.18
N ALA A 56 12.90 6.30 14.29
CA ALA A 56 11.85 5.32 14.30
C ALA A 56 10.47 5.99 14.20
N LEU A 57 9.64 5.50 13.28
CA LEU A 57 8.24 5.88 13.16
C LEU A 57 7.35 4.77 13.70
N GLN A 58 6.55 5.07 14.74
CA GLN A 58 5.54 4.15 15.23
C GLN A 58 4.44 3.97 14.17
N ALA A 59 4.33 2.75 13.63
CA ALA A 59 3.42 2.42 12.53
C ALA A 59 2.10 1.79 13.01
N GLY A 60 2.10 1.14 14.17
CA GLY A 60 0.89 0.56 14.74
C GLY A 60 1.09 0.16 16.19
N THR A 61 0.00 -0.03 16.93
CA THR A 61 0.03 -0.45 18.33
C THR A 61 -1.01 -1.52 18.62
N SER A 62 -0.72 -2.30 19.65
CA SER A 62 -1.64 -3.28 20.22
C SER A 62 -1.52 -3.25 21.74
N HIS A 63 -2.63 -2.99 22.41
CA HIS A 63 -2.71 -2.78 23.86
C HIS A 63 -3.48 -3.90 24.54
N TYR A 64 -3.04 -4.26 25.71
CA TYR A 64 -3.78 -5.09 26.66
C TYR A 64 -4.12 -4.25 27.89
N PHE A 65 -5.38 -4.14 28.24
CA PHE A 65 -5.87 -3.29 29.33
C PHE A 65 -6.26 -4.07 30.59
N GLY A 66 -6.17 -5.40 30.56
CA GLY A 66 -6.79 -6.16 31.64
C GLY A 66 -8.28 -5.86 31.75
N ASP A 67 -8.79 -5.77 32.96
CA ASP A 67 -10.16 -5.35 33.24
C ASP A 67 -10.28 -3.92 33.79
N GLY A 68 -9.17 -3.16 33.80
CA GLY A 68 -9.10 -1.83 34.42
C GLY A 68 -10.13 -0.84 33.86
N PHE A 69 -10.22 -0.71 32.53
CA PHE A 69 -11.25 0.18 31.92
C PHE A 69 -12.67 -0.36 32.09
N ALA A 70 -12.85 -1.69 32.05
CA ALA A 70 -14.16 -2.28 32.29
C ALA A 70 -14.67 -1.96 33.70
N LYS A 71 -13.79 -2.01 34.71
CA LYS A 71 -14.12 -1.57 36.09
C LYS A 71 -14.41 -0.09 36.18
N ALA A 72 -13.58 0.75 35.54
CA ALA A 72 -13.74 2.19 35.59
C ALA A 72 -15.06 2.68 34.96
N PHE A 73 -15.54 1.99 33.92
CA PHE A 73 -16.79 2.29 33.21
C PHE A 73 -17.95 1.41 33.60
N ASP A 74 -17.78 0.54 34.62
CA ASP A 74 -18.78 -0.43 35.10
C ASP A 74 -19.36 -1.31 33.98
N ILE A 75 -18.50 -1.75 33.06
CA ILE A 75 -18.86 -2.68 32.01
C ILE A 75 -18.79 -4.10 32.55
N THR A 76 -19.91 -4.79 32.60
CA THR A 76 -20.00 -6.16 33.11
C THR A 76 -20.66 -7.09 32.11
N TYR A 77 -20.42 -8.39 32.27
CA TYR A 77 -21.16 -9.46 31.61
C TYR A 77 -21.40 -10.61 32.57
N THR A 78 -22.42 -11.42 32.30
CA THR A 78 -22.70 -12.61 33.08
C THR A 78 -21.86 -13.78 32.58
N ASP A 79 -21.02 -14.34 33.43
CA ASP A 79 -20.18 -15.48 33.10
C ASP A 79 -20.99 -16.81 33.10
N LYS A 80 -20.28 -17.94 32.87
CA LYS A 80 -20.89 -19.28 32.83
C LYS A 80 -21.41 -19.74 34.17
N GLU A 81 -20.88 -19.19 35.26
CA GLU A 81 -21.27 -19.43 36.63
C GLU A 81 -22.39 -18.47 37.09
N ASN A 82 -23.00 -17.72 36.16
CA ASN A 82 -24.05 -16.74 36.40
C ASN A 82 -23.68 -15.59 37.36
N LYS A 83 -22.33 -15.21 37.31
CA LYS A 83 -21.82 -14.09 38.07
C LYS A 83 -21.57 -12.88 37.16
N GLN A 84 -21.78 -11.67 37.71
CA GLN A 84 -21.37 -10.44 37.04
C GLN A 84 -19.85 -10.25 37.17
N VAL A 85 -19.16 -10.19 36.02
CA VAL A 85 -17.70 -10.02 35.95
C VAL A 85 -17.34 -8.94 34.94
N HIS A 86 -16.18 -8.30 35.14
CA HIS A 86 -15.65 -7.32 34.20
C HIS A 86 -14.86 -8.01 33.09
N PRO A 87 -15.09 -7.67 31.81
CA PRO A 87 -14.34 -8.27 30.71
C PRO A 87 -12.91 -7.76 30.65
N PHE A 88 -12.00 -8.63 30.25
CA PHE A 88 -10.66 -8.22 29.80
C PHE A 88 -10.74 -7.58 28.42
N GLN A 89 -9.96 -6.52 28.21
CA GLN A 89 -10.03 -5.70 27.01
C GLN A 89 -8.69 -5.61 26.29
N THR A 90 -8.75 -5.59 24.98
CA THR A 90 -7.64 -5.26 24.09
C THR A 90 -8.06 -4.15 23.15
N SER A 91 -7.10 -3.29 22.78
CA SER A 91 -7.29 -2.29 21.73
C SER A 91 -6.08 -2.33 20.80
N TRP A 92 -6.34 -2.22 19.52
CA TRP A 92 -5.29 -2.27 18.51
C TRP A 92 -5.69 -1.41 17.32
N GLY A 93 -4.71 -0.78 16.68
CA GLY A 93 -4.98 0.11 15.56
C GLY A 93 -3.76 0.52 14.78
N VAL A 94 -4.03 0.82 13.53
CA VAL A 94 -3.19 1.60 12.62
C VAL A 94 -3.98 2.81 12.14
N THR A 95 -3.29 3.85 11.72
CA THR A 95 -3.93 5.12 11.34
C THR A 95 -3.44 5.59 9.98
N THR A 96 -4.00 6.71 9.51
CA THR A 96 -3.54 7.42 8.30
C THR A 96 -2.08 7.87 8.37
N ARG A 97 -1.40 7.76 9.54
CA ARG A 97 0.05 7.89 9.65
C ARG A 97 0.81 6.97 8.70
N LEU A 98 0.26 5.80 8.37
CA LEU A 98 0.86 4.87 7.39
C LEU A 98 0.97 5.47 5.99
N ILE A 99 0.11 6.40 5.60
CA ILE A 99 0.25 7.14 4.33
C ILE A 99 1.55 7.95 4.35
N GLY A 100 1.78 8.71 5.45
CA GLY A 100 3.04 9.42 5.63
C GLY A 100 4.25 8.49 5.70
N ALA A 101 4.11 7.33 6.34
CA ALA A 101 5.16 6.31 6.40
C ALA A 101 5.57 5.82 5.01
N VAL A 102 4.60 5.48 4.14
CA VAL A 102 4.85 5.07 2.75
C VAL A 102 5.57 6.16 1.97
N ILE A 103 5.13 7.42 2.12
CA ILE A 103 5.77 8.57 1.46
C ILE A 103 7.23 8.71 1.91
N MET A 104 7.48 8.67 3.22
CA MET A 104 8.83 8.83 3.77
C MET A 104 9.75 7.65 3.51
N THR A 105 9.19 6.44 3.33
CA THR A 105 9.98 5.23 3.06
C THR A 105 10.35 5.10 1.59
N HIS A 106 9.44 5.43 0.67
CA HIS A 106 9.59 5.11 -0.75
C HIS A 106 9.72 6.33 -1.66
N GLY A 107 9.22 7.50 -1.24
CA GLY A 107 9.25 8.72 -2.06
C GLY A 107 10.67 9.17 -2.41
N ASP A 108 10.81 9.81 -3.55
CA ASP A 108 12.05 10.44 -4.02
C ASP A 108 11.80 11.90 -4.45
N ASP A 109 12.83 12.59 -4.95
CA ASP A 109 12.74 13.99 -5.39
C ASP A 109 11.75 14.24 -6.54
N SER A 110 11.33 13.18 -7.26
CA SER A 110 10.36 13.26 -8.34
C SER A 110 8.91 13.03 -7.86
N GLY A 111 8.72 12.64 -6.61
CA GLY A 111 7.40 12.45 -6.01
C GLY A 111 7.17 11.11 -5.33
N LEU A 112 5.94 10.62 -5.38
CA LEU A 112 5.58 9.36 -4.75
C LEU A 112 6.19 8.16 -5.49
N VAL A 113 6.48 7.09 -4.73
CA VAL A 113 6.73 5.75 -5.23
C VAL A 113 5.80 4.82 -4.48
N LEU A 114 4.72 4.40 -5.13
CA LEU A 114 3.70 3.60 -4.44
C LEU A 114 3.97 2.11 -4.63
N PRO A 115 3.97 1.32 -3.53
CA PRO A 115 3.95 -0.12 -3.64
C PRO A 115 2.75 -0.58 -4.47
N PRO A 116 2.92 -1.51 -5.43
CA PRO A 116 1.85 -1.91 -6.34
C PRO A 116 0.59 -2.39 -5.65
N ALA A 117 0.72 -3.08 -4.51
CA ALA A 117 -0.44 -3.60 -3.76
C ALA A 117 -1.42 -2.49 -3.36
N VAL A 118 -0.93 -1.31 -2.97
CA VAL A 118 -1.74 -0.19 -2.47
C VAL A 118 -1.89 0.97 -3.47
N ALA A 119 -1.23 0.93 -4.63
CA ALA A 119 -1.36 1.96 -5.64
C ALA A 119 -2.78 2.01 -6.22
N PRO A 120 -3.50 3.14 -6.17
CA PRO A 120 -4.85 3.25 -6.75
C PRO A 120 -4.86 2.99 -8.27
N ILE A 121 -3.77 3.38 -8.93
CA ILE A 121 -3.48 3.11 -10.34
C ILE A 121 -2.16 2.32 -10.35
N GLN A 122 -2.20 1.07 -10.80
CA GLN A 122 -1.00 0.22 -10.90
C GLN A 122 -0.27 0.43 -12.22
N ALA A 123 -1.02 0.67 -13.29
CA ALA A 123 -0.48 0.96 -14.60
C ALA A 123 -1.23 2.10 -15.27
N VAL A 124 -0.52 2.98 -15.97
CA VAL A 124 -1.11 4.01 -16.81
C VAL A 124 -0.65 3.84 -18.25
N ILE A 125 -1.61 3.80 -19.19
CA ILE A 125 -1.32 3.80 -20.63
C ILE A 125 -1.32 5.25 -21.10
N ILE A 126 -0.21 5.66 -21.73
CA ILE A 126 -0.04 7.00 -22.29
C ILE A 126 0.08 6.88 -23.80
N PRO A 127 -1.01 7.23 -24.53
CA PRO A 127 -1.00 7.31 -25.98
C PRO A 127 -0.09 8.45 -26.44
N ILE A 128 0.92 8.12 -27.26
CA ILE A 128 1.83 9.10 -27.87
C ILE A 128 1.32 9.42 -29.27
N ALA A 129 1.25 10.70 -29.61
CA ALA A 129 0.65 11.17 -30.88
C ALA A 129 -0.78 10.62 -31.07
N GLN A 130 -1.60 10.73 -30.04
CA GLN A 130 -2.97 10.21 -29.97
C GLN A 130 -3.91 10.70 -31.09
N HIS A 131 -3.58 11.82 -31.75
CA HIS A 131 -4.30 12.33 -32.92
C HIS A 131 -4.14 11.48 -34.19
N LYS A 132 -3.15 10.54 -34.20
CA LYS A 132 -2.99 9.59 -35.30
C LYS A 132 -3.97 8.43 -35.11
N GLY A 133 -4.62 8.05 -36.23
CA GLY A 133 -5.65 7.00 -36.19
C GLY A 133 -5.13 5.67 -35.64
N GLY A 134 -5.97 5.01 -34.85
CA GLY A 134 -5.69 3.70 -34.23
C GLY A 134 -4.98 3.72 -32.89
N VAL A 135 -4.40 4.85 -32.45
CA VAL A 135 -3.64 4.89 -31.18
C VAL A 135 -4.56 4.86 -29.97
N LEU A 136 -5.62 5.66 -29.95
CA LEU A 136 -6.60 5.66 -28.85
C LEU A 136 -7.40 4.37 -28.79
N GLU A 137 -7.82 3.85 -29.95
CA GLU A 137 -8.52 2.58 -30.06
C GLU A 137 -7.67 1.41 -29.50
N LYS A 138 -6.38 1.39 -29.86
CA LYS A 138 -5.46 0.39 -29.33
C LYS A 138 -5.22 0.54 -27.82
N ALA A 139 -5.09 1.76 -27.34
CA ALA A 139 -4.97 2.03 -25.90
C ALA A 139 -6.20 1.57 -25.12
N ALA A 140 -7.42 1.77 -25.68
CA ALA A 140 -8.66 1.28 -25.09
C ALA A 140 -8.72 -0.25 -25.07
N GLU A 141 -8.35 -0.93 -26.17
CA GLU A 141 -8.25 -2.39 -26.25
C GLU A 141 -7.30 -2.94 -25.16
N LEU A 142 -6.09 -2.35 -25.04
CA LEU A 142 -5.11 -2.78 -24.05
C LEU A 142 -5.62 -2.54 -22.62
N LYS A 143 -6.35 -1.46 -22.37
CA LYS A 143 -7.00 -1.22 -21.09
C LYS A 143 -7.97 -2.34 -20.75
N GLU A 144 -8.91 -2.68 -21.65
CA GLU A 144 -9.90 -3.75 -21.44
C GLU A 144 -9.25 -5.11 -21.14
N ARG A 145 -8.07 -5.37 -21.73
CA ARG A 145 -7.31 -6.60 -21.48
C ARG A 145 -6.69 -6.59 -20.08
N LEU A 146 -6.02 -5.47 -19.71
CA LEU A 146 -5.28 -5.34 -18.45
C LEU A 146 -6.19 -5.18 -17.23
N GLU A 147 -7.36 -4.52 -17.35
CA GLU A 147 -8.24 -4.24 -16.21
C GLU A 147 -8.84 -5.48 -15.56
N LYS A 148 -8.68 -6.65 -16.18
CA LYS A 148 -9.08 -7.95 -15.61
C LYS A 148 -8.21 -8.35 -14.41
N SER A 149 -6.98 -7.87 -14.34
CA SER A 149 -6.03 -8.22 -13.26
C SER A 149 -5.26 -7.03 -12.68
N VAL A 150 -5.30 -5.86 -13.35
CA VAL A 150 -4.51 -4.67 -12.99
C VAL A 150 -5.43 -3.44 -12.90
N ARG A 151 -5.24 -2.60 -11.88
CA ARG A 151 -5.89 -1.27 -11.82
C ARG A 151 -5.22 -0.34 -12.83
N VAL A 152 -5.77 -0.27 -14.03
CA VAL A 152 -5.20 0.44 -15.17
C VAL A 152 -6.02 1.68 -15.53
N LYS A 153 -5.33 2.75 -15.95
CA LYS A 153 -5.91 3.98 -16.50
C LYS A 153 -5.32 4.28 -17.87
N VAL A 154 -6.11 4.82 -18.79
CA VAL A 154 -5.61 5.50 -19.99
C VAL A 154 -5.65 7.00 -19.75
N ASP A 155 -4.59 7.72 -20.11
CA ASP A 155 -4.60 9.19 -20.15
C ASP A 155 -4.75 9.67 -21.60
N ASP A 156 -5.97 9.93 -21.98
CA ASP A 156 -6.40 10.46 -23.27
C ASP A 156 -6.54 11.98 -23.30
N SER A 157 -6.09 12.68 -22.25
CA SER A 157 -6.11 14.15 -22.18
C SER A 157 -5.25 14.77 -23.29
N ASP A 158 -5.49 16.08 -23.58
CA ASP A 158 -4.73 16.82 -24.58
C ASP A 158 -3.34 17.28 -24.13
N ASN A 159 -2.93 16.93 -22.90
CA ASN A 159 -1.61 17.25 -22.39
C ASN A 159 -0.50 16.56 -23.20
N SER A 160 0.66 17.21 -23.29
CA SER A 160 1.82 16.62 -23.97
C SER A 160 2.29 15.33 -23.28
N PRO A 161 2.88 14.38 -24.03
CA PRO A 161 3.41 13.15 -23.41
C PRO A 161 4.39 13.41 -22.26
N GLY A 162 5.28 14.39 -22.39
CA GLY A 162 6.23 14.77 -21.34
C GLY A 162 5.53 15.23 -20.06
N TRP A 163 4.46 16.02 -20.17
CA TRP A 163 3.65 16.43 -19.04
C TRP A 163 2.99 15.22 -18.36
N LYS A 164 2.37 14.32 -19.14
CA LYS A 164 1.76 13.10 -18.64
C LYS A 164 2.78 12.21 -17.91
N PHE A 165 4.00 12.09 -18.46
CA PHE A 165 5.07 11.31 -17.83
C PHE A 165 5.41 11.86 -16.45
N SER A 166 5.63 13.16 -16.32
CA SER A 166 5.94 13.83 -15.07
C SER A 166 4.79 13.73 -14.06
N GLU A 167 3.55 13.89 -14.51
CA GLU A 167 2.34 13.81 -13.67
C GLU A 167 2.20 12.43 -13.02
N TYR A 168 2.34 11.35 -13.79
CA TYR A 168 2.22 10.00 -13.25
C TYR A 168 3.47 9.53 -12.50
N GLU A 169 4.63 10.09 -12.80
CA GLU A 169 5.83 9.92 -12.00
C GLU A 169 5.66 10.57 -10.61
N MET A 170 5.20 11.82 -10.57
CA MET A 170 4.88 12.53 -9.30
C MET A 170 3.82 11.79 -8.48
N LYS A 171 2.78 11.24 -9.11
CA LYS A 171 1.73 10.45 -8.47
C LYS A 171 2.18 9.06 -8.03
N GLY A 172 3.39 8.63 -8.39
CA GLY A 172 3.96 7.36 -7.97
C GLY A 172 3.31 6.13 -8.60
N VAL A 173 2.76 6.25 -9.81
CA VAL A 173 2.15 5.11 -10.52
C VAL A 173 3.24 4.09 -10.86
N PRO A 174 3.11 2.82 -10.40
CA PRO A 174 4.19 1.83 -10.50
C PRO A 174 4.69 1.56 -11.91
N VAL A 175 3.77 1.46 -12.88
CA VAL A 175 4.11 1.15 -14.29
C VAL A 175 3.47 2.17 -15.23
N ARG A 176 4.28 2.73 -16.13
CA ARG A 176 3.81 3.53 -17.26
C ARG A 176 3.99 2.73 -18.54
N ILE A 177 2.96 2.69 -19.38
CA ILE A 177 2.92 2.04 -20.69
C ILE A 177 2.90 3.13 -21.74
N GLU A 178 4.00 3.29 -22.48
CA GLU A 178 4.12 4.25 -23.57
C GLU A 178 3.73 3.54 -24.87
N LEU A 179 2.75 4.09 -25.60
CA LEU A 179 2.20 3.48 -26.81
C LEU A 179 2.08 4.53 -27.93
N GLY A 180 2.89 4.40 -28.97
CA GLY A 180 2.86 5.26 -30.15
C GLY A 180 2.56 4.49 -31.43
N PRO A 181 2.36 5.18 -32.58
CA PRO A 181 2.05 4.55 -33.87
C PRO A 181 3.09 3.49 -34.28
N ARG A 182 4.37 3.81 -34.13
CA ARG A 182 5.46 2.86 -34.46
C ARG A 182 5.48 1.64 -33.57
N ASP A 183 5.05 1.81 -32.32
CA ASP A 183 4.96 0.70 -31.37
C ASP A 183 3.88 -0.26 -31.81
N ILE A 184 2.72 0.28 -32.22
CA ILE A 184 1.59 -0.50 -32.73
C ILE A 184 1.98 -1.26 -34.02
N GLU A 185 2.65 -0.59 -34.96
CA GLU A 185 3.14 -1.21 -36.20
C GLU A 185 4.06 -2.41 -35.92
N ASN A 186 4.87 -2.33 -34.86
CA ASN A 186 5.81 -3.38 -34.47
C ASN A 186 5.22 -4.35 -33.42
N ASN A 187 3.93 -4.29 -33.14
CA ASN A 187 3.25 -5.11 -32.11
C ASN A 187 3.93 -5.07 -30.74
N GLN A 188 4.35 -3.88 -30.29
CA GLN A 188 5.10 -3.68 -29.04
C GLN A 188 4.61 -2.43 -28.28
N CYS A 189 5.08 -2.26 -27.05
CA CYS A 189 5.02 -1.01 -26.28
C CYS A 189 6.24 -0.89 -25.38
N VAL A 190 6.41 0.28 -24.74
CA VAL A 190 7.47 0.51 -23.76
C VAL A 190 6.89 0.54 -22.37
N LEU A 191 7.35 -0.35 -21.49
CA LEU A 191 7.07 -0.31 -20.05
C LEU A 191 8.15 0.51 -19.34
N VAL A 192 7.73 1.39 -18.45
CA VAL A 192 8.62 2.18 -17.59
C VAL A 192 8.20 1.98 -16.15
N THR A 193 9.10 1.45 -15.32
CA THR A 193 8.87 1.25 -13.88
C THR A 193 9.21 2.51 -13.10
N ARG A 194 8.37 2.86 -12.11
CA ARG A 194 8.55 4.08 -11.32
C ARG A 194 9.77 4.02 -10.40
N HIS A 195 9.99 2.91 -9.74
CA HIS A 195 11.00 2.80 -8.67
C HIS A 195 12.45 2.88 -9.14
N ASN A 196 12.75 2.44 -10.37
CA ASN A 196 14.12 2.43 -10.93
C ASN A 196 14.21 3.09 -12.32
N ARG A 197 13.05 3.56 -12.88
CA ARG A 197 12.95 4.20 -14.20
C ARG A 197 13.44 3.32 -15.36
N GLU A 198 13.49 2.02 -15.15
CA GLU A 198 13.86 1.07 -16.19
C GLU A 198 12.85 1.10 -17.35
N LYS A 199 13.36 1.18 -18.58
CA LYS A 199 12.58 1.10 -19.80
C LYS A 199 12.76 -0.27 -20.44
N THR A 200 11.67 -0.96 -20.69
CA THR A 200 11.66 -2.30 -21.30
C THR A 200 10.70 -2.31 -22.47
N VAL A 201 11.16 -2.66 -23.65
CA VAL A 201 10.29 -2.91 -24.81
C VAL A 201 9.68 -4.30 -24.67
N VAL A 202 8.36 -4.41 -24.78
CA VAL A 202 7.64 -5.68 -24.66
C VAL A 202 6.63 -5.85 -25.79
N SER A 203 6.38 -7.11 -26.19
CA SER A 203 5.34 -7.42 -27.15
C SER A 203 3.95 -7.18 -26.58
N LEU A 204 3.03 -6.69 -27.40
CA LEU A 204 1.61 -6.55 -27.03
C LEU A 204 0.93 -7.91 -26.80
N ASP A 205 1.43 -9.01 -27.36
CA ASP A 205 0.86 -10.36 -27.20
C ASP A 205 1.10 -10.96 -25.80
N GLY A 206 2.03 -10.45 -25.04
CA GLY A 206 2.31 -10.91 -23.66
C GLY A 206 2.23 -9.80 -22.63
N LEU A 207 1.55 -8.72 -22.96
CA LEU A 207 1.56 -7.48 -22.16
C LEU A 207 1.09 -7.70 -20.72
N GLU A 208 0.04 -8.49 -20.50
CA GLU A 208 -0.52 -8.77 -19.18
C GLU A 208 0.55 -9.40 -18.27
N THR A 209 1.18 -10.45 -18.76
CA THR A 209 2.26 -11.14 -18.01
C THR A 209 3.44 -10.21 -17.74
N ALA A 210 3.81 -9.38 -18.72
CA ALA A 210 4.92 -8.44 -18.57
C ALA A 210 4.62 -7.36 -17.53
N VAL A 211 3.40 -6.79 -17.53
CA VAL A 211 2.96 -5.80 -16.54
C VAL A 211 2.87 -6.41 -15.15
N GLU A 212 2.26 -7.58 -15.00
CA GLU A 212 2.18 -8.28 -13.72
C GLU A 212 3.57 -8.60 -13.14
N ALA A 213 4.52 -9.00 -13.98
CA ALA A 213 5.90 -9.23 -13.55
C ALA A 213 6.60 -7.97 -13.01
N LYS A 214 6.27 -6.79 -13.56
CA LYS A 214 6.80 -5.49 -13.08
C LYS A 214 6.08 -4.97 -11.81
N LEU A 215 4.92 -5.54 -11.47
CA LEU A 215 4.14 -5.18 -10.28
C LEU A 215 4.43 -6.10 -9.06
N ARG A 216 5.25 -7.11 -9.24
CA ARG A 216 5.71 -8.03 -8.17
C ARG A 216 7.01 -7.52 -7.54
#